data_03e32f4faf7150dabbc2dc64c30a1e11
#
_entry.id   03e32f4faf7150dabbc2dc64c30a1e11
#
_cell.length_a   1.000
_cell.length_b   1.000
_cell.length_c   1.000
_cell.angle_alpha   90.00
_cell.angle_beta   90.00
_cell.angle_gamma   90.00
#
_symmetry.space_group_name_H-M   'P 1'
#
loop_
_entity.id
_entity.type
_entity.pdbx_description
1 polymer ?
#
loop_
_entity_poly.entity_id
_entity_poly.type
_entity_poly.pdbx_seq_one_letter_code
_entity_poly.pdbx_strand_id
1 'polypeptide(L)'
;MRQTLFEFAGGAAAFLALAQAHHARCLADSELNHPFSHDGQHPQHIERLAAYWGEVLGGPAVYSQTCGSESGVLQMHAGNGDMGDLGERFVECFVLALDDAGLPADAEFRAAMHAYMRWAVANVLLYSPVDTIVPAGVGMPRWGWSGLQPPT
;
A
#
# COMPACT_ATOMS: atom_id res chain seq x y z
N MET A 1 21.78 14.33 -4.32
CA MET A 1 20.70 13.74 -3.50
C MET A 1 20.27 12.40 -4.07
N ARG A 2 20.00 11.48 -3.19
CA ARG A 2 19.54 10.17 -3.61
C ARG A 2 18.11 10.26 -4.16
N GLN A 3 17.79 9.49 -5.20
CA GLN A 3 16.43 9.36 -5.71
C GLN A 3 15.49 8.83 -4.60
N THR A 4 14.24 9.23 -4.65
CA THR A 4 13.22 8.62 -3.79
C THR A 4 12.98 7.16 -4.23
N LEU A 5 12.35 6.37 -3.37
CA LEU A 5 11.94 5.02 -3.75
C LEU A 5 11.04 5.03 -4.98
N PHE A 6 10.14 6.03 -5.06
CA PHE A 6 9.27 6.21 -6.21
C PHE A 6 10.07 6.39 -7.51
N GLU A 7 11.04 7.28 -7.48
CA GLU A 7 11.87 7.55 -8.67
C GLU A 7 12.73 6.33 -9.04
N PHE A 8 13.34 5.72 -8.03
CA PHE A 8 14.20 4.54 -8.24
C PHE A 8 13.41 3.37 -8.86
N ALA A 9 12.15 3.20 -8.44
CA ALA A 9 11.29 2.13 -8.96
C ALA A 9 10.93 2.31 -10.43
N GLY A 10 10.93 3.54 -10.93
CA GLY A 10 10.53 3.84 -12.31
C GLY A 10 9.33 4.78 -12.43
N GLY A 11 8.90 5.40 -11.34
CA GLY A 11 7.84 6.39 -11.35
C GLY A 11 6.43 5.82 -11.41
N ALA A 12 5.49 6.63 -11.87
CA ALA A 12 4.05 6.29 -11.86
C ALA A 12 3.73 5.01 -12.63
N ALA A 13 4.38 4.78 -13.77
CA ALA A 13 4.13 3.56 -14.58
C ALA A 13 4.54 2.31 -13.82
N ALA A 14 5.65 2.35 -13.08
CA ALA A 14 6.10 1.23 -12.27
C ALA A 14 5.12 0.92 -11.15
N PHE A 15 4.57 1.94 -10.50
CA PHE A 15 3.59 1.74 -9.42
C PHE A 15 2.24 1.25 -9.94
N LEU A 16 1.84 1.66 -11.13
CA LEU A 16 0.64 1.09 -11.76
C LEU A 16 0.84 -0.39 -12.05
N ALA A 17 1.98 -0.77 -12.62
CA ALA A 17 2.30 -2.18 -12.89
C ALA A 17 2.34 -2.98 -11.58
N LEU A 18 2.92 -2.42 -10.51
CA LEU A 18 2.97 -3.06 -9.21
C LEU A 18 1.57 -3.28 -8.63
N ALA A 19 0.72 -2.27 -8.69
CA ALA A 19 -0.65 -2.37 -8.16
C ALA A 19 -1.46 -3.42 -8.94
N GLN A 20 -1.31 -3.47 -10.26
CA GLN A 20 -1.95 -4.49 -11.10
C GLN A 20 -1.47 -5.89 -10.73
N ALA A 21 -0.17 -6.08 -10.59
CA ALA A 21 0.43 -7.38 -10.26
C ALA A 21 0.01 -7.85 -8.87
N HIS A 22 0.02 -6.93 -7.89
CA HIS A 22 -0.39 -7.24 -6.53
C HIS A 22 -1.87 -7.64 -6.48
N HIS A 23 -2.73 -6.89 -7.15
CA HIS A 23 -4.16 -7.19 -7.20
C HIS A 23 -4.41 -8.58 -7.81
N ALA A 24 -3.71 -8.92 -8.88
CA ALA A 24 -3.81 -10.24 -9.51
C ALA A 24 -3.40 -11.35 -8.54
N ARG A 25 -2.33 -11.14 -7.77
CA ARG A 25 -1.89 -12.09 -6.75
C ARG A 25 -2.92 -12.26 -5.63
N CYS A 26 -3.52 -11.15 -5.18
CA CYS A 26 -4.56 -11.20 -4.15
C CYS A 26 -5.80 -11.95 -4.63
N LEU A 27 -6.20 -11.76 -5.87
CA LEU A 27 -7.35 -12.47 -6.45
C LEU A 27 -7.07 -13.98 -6.59
N ALA A 28 -5.82 -14.36 -6.82
CA ALA A 28 -5.43 -15.77 -6.95
C ALA A 28 -5.24 -16.45 -5.59
N ASP A 29 -5.13 -15.70 -4.50
CA ASP A 29 -4.98 -16.25 -3.15
C ASP A 29 -6.35 -16.61 -2.59
N SER A 30 -6.52 -17.85 -2.12
CA SER A 30 -7.83 -18.35 -1.66
C SER A 30 -8.39 -17.60 -0.46
N GLU A 31 -7.52 -17.00 0.37
CA GLU A 31 -7.92 -16.25 1.56
C GLU A 31 -8.15 -14.77 1.26
N LEU A 32 -7.39 -14.19 0.33
CA LEU A 32 -7.49 -12.78 -0.02
C LEU A 32 -8.52 -12.50 -1.12
N ASN A 33 -8.88 -13.51 -1.90
CA ASN A 33 -9.78 -13.34 -3.05
C ASN A 33 -11.07 -12.59 -2.68
N HIS A 34 -11.74 -13.01 -1.60
CA HIS A 34 -13.03 -12.43 -1.23
C HIS A 34 -12.97 -10.92 -0.95
N PRO A 35 -12.05 -10.42 -0.10
CA PRO A 35 -11.94 -8.98 0.13
C PRO A 35 -11.63 -8.18 -1.13
N PHE A 36 -10.93 -8.76 -2.11
CA PHE A 36 -10.48 -8.05 -3.31
C PHE A 36 -11.40 -8.20 -4.51
N SER A 37 -12.50 -8.95 -4.39
CA SER A 37 -13.42 -9.18 -5.49
C SER A 37 -14.85 -8.70 -5.24
N HIS A 38 -15.11 -7.99 -4.12
CA HIS A 38 -16.47 -7.57 -3.78
C HIS A 38 -16.95 -6.39 -4.64
N ASP A 39 -18.26 -6.31 -4.85
CA ASP A 39 -18.88 -5.34 -5.75
C ASP A 39 -18.77 -3.87 -5.29
N GLY A 40 -18.49 -3.63 -4.00
CA GLY A 40 -18.36 -2.29 -3.45
C GLY A 40 -17.02 -1.60 -3.77
N GLN A 41 -16.12 -2.26 -4.49
CA GLN A 41 -14.82 -1.73 -4.82
C GLN A 41 -14.92 -0.60 -5.84
N HIS A 42 -14.14 0.48 -5.63
CA HIS A 42 -14.13 1.61 -6.55
C HIS A 42 -13.70 1.16 -7.96
N PRO A 43 -14.34 1.64 -9.04
CA PRO A 43 -13.98 1.22 -10.42
C PRO A 43 -12.51 1.48 -10.78
N GLN A 44 -11.89 2.51 -10.17
CA GLN A 44 -10.49 2.86 -10.39
C GLN A 44 -9.62 2.48 -9.19
N HIS A 45 -9.97 1.38 -8.52
CA HIS A 45 -9.28 0.93 -7.31
C HIS A 45 -7.77 0.76 -7.51
N ILE A 46 -7.37 0.13 -8.61
CA ILE A 46 -5.95 -0.13 -8.88
C ILE A 46 -5.19 1.17 -9.12
N GLU A 47 -5.74 2.07 -9.91
CA GLU A 47 -5.12 3.37 -10.19
C GLU A 47 -5.00 4.22 -8.93
N ARG A 48 -6.01 4.19 -8.08
CA ARG A 48 -6.00 4.91 -6.81
C ARG A 48 -4.95 4.34 -5.86
N LEU A 49 -4.83 3.02 -5.80
CA LEU A 49 -3.83 2.34 -4.98
C LEU A 49 -2.40 2.67 -5.48
N ALA A 50 -2.19 2.66 -6.79
CA ALA A 50 -0.91 3.04 -7.38
C ALA A 50 -0.53 4.48 -7.02
N ALA A 51 -1.49 5.40 -7.09
CA ALA A 51 -1.28 6.80 -6.70
C ALA A 51 -0.95 6.94 -5.22
N TYR A 52 -1.62 6.18 -4.37
CA TYR A 52 -1.38 6.16 -2.92
C TYR A 52 0.06 5.69 -2.62
N TRP A 53 0.42 4.52 -3.12
CA TRP A 53 1.78 3.99 -2.89
C TRP A 53 2.84 4.91 -3.46
N GLY A 54 2.61 5.47 -4.66
CA GLY A 54 3.53 6.41 -5.29
C GLY A 54 3.79 7.63 -4.40
N GLU A 55 2.75 8.21 -3.86
CA GLU A 55 2.87 9.38 -2.98
C GLU A 55 3.63 9.04 -1.70
N VAL A 56 3.26 7.94 -1.04
CA VAL A 56 3.89 7.51 0.21
C VAL A 56 5.38 7.25 0.02
N LEU A 57 5.76 6.72 -1.13
CA LEU A 57 7.14 6.31 -1.40
C LEU A 57 7.97 7.39 -2.08
N GLY A 58 7.52 8.63 -1.99
CA GLY A 58 8.31 9.82 -2.37
C GLY A 58 7.91 10.47 -3.67
N GLY A 59 6.82 10.03 -4.30
CA GLY A 59 6.29 10.63 -5.52
C GLY A 59 5.43 11.86 -5.26
N PRO A 60 4.80 12.40 -6.32
CA PRO A 60 3.94 13.57 -6.18
C PRO A 60 2.67 13.27 -5.40
N ALA A 61 2.07 14.29 -4.81
CA ALA A 61 0.89 14.18 -3.94
C ALA A 61 -0.40 13.97 -4.74
N VAL A 62 -0.43 13.01 -5.63
CA VAL A 62 -1.59 12.73 -6.49
C VAL A 62 -2.76 12.22 -5.68
N TYR A 63 -2.52 11.24 -4.80
CA TYR A 63 -3.61 10.65 -4.04
C TYR A 63 -4.27 11.66 -3.11
N SER A 64 -3.47 12.38 -2.31
CA SER A 64 -4.02 13.31 -1.31
C SER A 64 -4.68 14.54 -1.95
N GLN A 65 -4.31 14.89 -3.17
CA GLN A 65 -4.89 16.03 -3.87
C GLN A 65 -6.12 15.67 -4.72
N THR A 66 -6.24 14.42 -5.18
CA THR A 66 -7.28 14.06 -6.15
C THR A 66 -8.16 12.87 -5.74
N CYS A 67 -7.74 12.07 -4.76
CA CYS A 67 -8.43 10.81 -4.45
C CYS A 67 -9.01 10.75 -3.05
N GLY A 68 -8.23 11.10 -2.02
CA GLY A 68 -8.69 10.95 -0.65
C GLY A 68 -7.65 11.36 0.39
N SER A 69 -7.75 10.77 1.58
CA SER A 69 -6.90 11.09 2.73
C SER A 69 -6.44 9.81 3.41
N GLU A 70 -5.41 9.93 4.26
CA GLU A 70 -4.94 8.80 5.08
C GLU A 70 -6.04 8.33 6.03
N SER A 71 -6.77 9.26 6.67
CA SER A 71 -7.90 8.87 7.52
C SER A 71 -8.92 8.05 6.75
N GLY A 72 -9.20 8.42 5.51
CA GLY A 72 -10.12 7.66 4.65
C GLY A 72 -9.60 6.26 4.34
N VAL A 73 -8.30 6.12 4.06
CA VAL A 73 -7.68 4.80 3.85
C VAL A 73 -7.81 3.93 5.09
N LEU A 74 -7.50 4.50 6.26
CA LEU A 74 -7.62 3.76 7.52
C LEU A 74 -9.06 3.36 7.80
N GLN A 75 -10.04 4.22 7.50
CA GLN A 75 -11.46 3.93 7.68
C GLN A 75 -11.92 2.77 6.79
N MET A 76 -11.41 2.67 5.57
CA MET A 76 -11.75 1.58 4.67
C MET A 76 -11.33 0.21 5.23
N HIS A 77 -10.33 0.18 6.10
CA HIS A 77 -9.80 -1.04 6.69
C HIS A 77 -10.24 -1.25 8.15
N ALA A 78 -10.94 -0.28 8.74
CA ALA A 78 -11.28 -0.31 10.15
C ALA A 78 -12.47 -1.23 10.43
N GLY A 79 -12.52 -1.73 11.68
CA GLY A 79 -13.70 -2.42 12.20
C GLY A 79 -13.95 -3.82 11.65
N ASN A 80 -12.97 -4.44 11.01
CA ASN A 80 -13.12 -5.76 10.40
C ASN A 80 -12.92 -6.93 11.38
N GLY A 81 -12.56 -6.66 12.62
CA GLY A 81 -12.29 -7.69 13.62
C GLY A 81 -10.95 -8.39 13.40
N ASP A 82 -10.86 -9.63 13.85
CA ASP A 82 -9.64 -10.44 13.71
C ASP A 82 -9.44 -10.82 12.23
N MET A 83 -8.33 -10.37 11.67
CA MET A 83 -7.98 -10.64 10.27
C MET A 83 -7.13 -11.90 10.08
N GLY A 84 -6.79 -12.61 11.16
CA GLY A 84 -5.97 -13.82 11.07
C GLY A 84 -4.63 -13.55 10.40
N ASP A 85 -4.27 -14.36 9.41
CA ASP A 85 -3.03 -14.23 8.67
C ASP A 85 -3.15 -13.43 7.36
N LEU A 86 -4.27 -12.74 7.14
CA LEU A 86 -4.50 -11.99 5.90
C LEU A 86 -3.45 -10.91 5.68
N GLY A 87 -3.00 -10.25 6.74
CA GLY A 87 -1.95 -9.24 6.63
C GLY A 87 -0.64 -9.82 6.13
N GLU A 88 -0.23 -10.98 6.64
CA GLU A 88 1.00 -11.65 6.20
C GLU A 88 0.90 -12.08 4.74
N ARG A 89 -0.26 -12.63 4.34
CA ARG A 89 -0.51 -13.02 2.95
C ARG A 89 -0.47 -11.81 2.01
N PHE A 90 -1.02 -10.68 2.44
CA PHE A 90 -0.99 -9.43 1.69
C PHE A 90 0.45 -8.98 1.44
N VAL A 91 1.30 -9.02 2.47
CA VAL A 91 2.72 -8.67 2.36
C VAL A 91 3.45 -9.63 1.41
N GLU A 92 3.21 -10.93 1.52
CA GLU A 92 3.82 -11.92 0.62
C GLU A 92 3.45 -11.67 -0.84
N CYS A 93 2.17 -11.39 -1.11
CA CYS A 93 1.71 -11.04 -2.45
C CYS A 93 2.41 -9.79 -2.97
N PHE A 94 2.63 -8.80 -2.12
CA PHE A 94 3.33 -7.58 -2.50
C PHE A 94 4.79 -7.85 -2.89
N VAL A 95 5.50 -8.66 -2.10
CA VAL A 95 6.89 -9.00 -2.39
C VAL A 95 7.00 -9.74 -3.73
N LEU A 96 6.11 -10.68 -3.98
CA LEU A 96 6.08 -11.41 -5.26
C LEU A 96 5.69 -10.49 -6.43
N ALA A 97 4.80 -9.55 -6.19
CA ALA A 97 4.36 -8.59 -7.20
C ALA A 97 5.48 -7.67 -7.66
N LEU A 98 6.46 -7.37 -6.79
CA LEU A 98 7.64 -6.60 -7.20
C LEU A 98 8.38 -7.28 -8.36
N ASP A 99 8.50 -8.61 -8.32
CA ASP A 99 9.10 -9.38 -9.40
C ASP A 99 8.18 -9.41 -10.64
N ASP A 100 6.89 -9.66 -10.43
CA ASP A 100 5.92 -9.75 -11.51
C ASP A 100 5.86 -8.45 -12.33
N ALA A 101 5.96 -7.32 -11.64
CA ALA A 101 5.91 -5.99 -12.27
C ALA A 101 7.24 -5.56 -12.85
N GLY A 102 8.30 -6.33 -12.65
CA GLY A 102 9.62 -6.02 -13.18
C GLY A 102 10.32 -4.85 -12.52
N LEU A 103 10.05 -4.60 -11.23
CA LEU A 103 10.73 -3.54 -10.50
C LEU A 103 12.19 -3.91 -10.24
N PRO A 104 13.07 -2.93 -9.93
CA PRO A 104 14.50 -3.22 -9.74
C PRO A 104 14.77 -4.30 -8.72
N ALA A 105 15.73 -5.18 -9.00
CA ALA A 105 16.12 -6.29 -8.14
C ALA A 105 17.16 -5.90 -7.07
N ASP A 106 17.46 -4.61 -6.95
CA ASP A 106 18.41 -4.09 -5.97
C ASP A 106 18.01 -4.49 -4.55
N ALA A 107 18.95 -5.05 -3.79
CA ALA A 107 18.66 -5.60 -2.47
C ALA A 107 18.19 -4.55 -1.47
N GLU A 108 18.77 -3.36 -1.49
CA GLU A 108 18.38 -2.28 -0.58
C GLU A 108 16.99 -1.74 -0.92
N PHE A 109 16.68 -1.61 -2.20
CA PHE A 109 15.36 -1.19 -2.67
C PHE A 109 14.30 -2.22 -2.22
N ARG A 110 14.55 -3.50 -2.46
CA ARG A 110 13.61 -4.56 -2.10
C ARG A 110 13.39 -4.63 -0.59
N ALA A 111 14.45 -4.45 0.20
CA ALA A 111 14.34 -4.41 1.66
C ALA A 111 13.49 -3.21 2.12
N ALA A 112 13.66 -2.05 1.52
CA ALA A 112 12.88 -0.86 1.85
C ALA A 112 11.40 -1.04 1.50
N MET A 113 11.10 -1.62 0.35
CA MET A 113 9.72 -1.89 -0.08
C MET A 113 9.04 -2.92 0.81
N HIS A 114 9.75 -3.99 1.17
CA HIS A 114 9.22 -5.01 2.07
C HIS A 114 8.92 -4.42 3.46
N ALA A 115 9.86 -3.65 4.00
CA ALA A 115 9.68 -2.99 5.30
C ALA A 115 8.50 -2.02 5.27
N TYR A 116 8.33 -1.29 4.18
CA TYR A 116 7.17 -0.41 4.02
C TYR A 116 5.86 -1.20 4.13
N MET A 117 5.72 -2.26 3.37
CA MET A 117 4.44 -2.97 3.34
C MET A 117 4.14 -3.65 4.68
N ARG A 118 5.16 -4.17 5.37
CA ARG A 118 4.98 -4.71 6.71
C ARG A 118 4.49 -3.63 7.69
N TRP A 119 5.09 -2.45 7.62
CA TRP A 119 4.65 -1.32 8.45
C TRP A 119 3.22 -0.89 8.10
N ALA A 120 2.91 -0.78 6.80
CA ALA A 120 1.61 -0.32 6.34
C ALA A 120 0.49 -1.26 6.79
N VAL A 121 0.70 -2.57 6.65
CA VAL A 121 -0.26 -3.58 7.10
C VAL A 121 -0.44 -3.51 8.62
N ALA A 122 0.65 -3.44 9.38
CA ALA A 122 0.56 -3.32 10.84
C ALA A 122 -0.19 -2.05 11.24
N ASN A 123 0.03 -0.95 10.52
CA ASN A 123 -0.64 0.32 10.78
C ASN A 123 -2.16 0.23 10.58
N VAL A 124 -2.62 -0.37 9.48
CA VAL A 124 -4.07 -0.51 9.27
C VAL A 124 -4.70 -1.51 10.23
N LEU A 125 -3.96 -2.55 10.63
CA LEU A 125 -4.48 -3.54 11.57
C LEU A 125 -4.67 -2.98 12.99
N LEU A 126 -4.04 -1.85 13.34
CA LEU A 126 -4.34 -1.16 14.60
C LEU A 126 -5.81 -0.76 14.72
N TYR A 127 -6.49 -0.58 13.60
CA TYR A 127 -7.88 -0.14 13.55
C TYR A 127 -8.86 -1.29 13.24
N SER A 128 -8.37 -2.53 13.20
CA SER A 128 -9.21 -3.72 12.93
C SER A 128 -10.25 -4.02 14.01
N PRO A 129 -10.00 -3.83 15.32
CA PRO A 129 -11.02 -4.14 16.33
C PRO A 129 -12.32 -3.40 16.05
N VAL A 130 -13.45 -4.08 16.30
CA VAL A 130 -14.79 -3.68 15.84
C VAL A 130 -15.17 -2.26 16.24
N ASP A 131 -14.82 -1.82 17.44
CA ASP A 131 -15.22 -0.52 17.96
C ASP A 131 -14.13 0.55 17.85
N THR A 132 -13.12 0.32 17.01
CA THR A 132 -12.00 1.25 16.87
C THR A 132 -12.42 2.51 16.13
N ILE A 133 -12.02 3.66 16.64
CA ILE A 133 -12.28 4.98 16.02
C ILE A 133 -11.02 5.43 15.30
N VAL A 134 -11.16 5.75 14.00
CA VAL A 134 -10.07 6.32 13.21
C VAL A 134 -10.03 7.82 13.42
N PRO A 135 -8.86 8.40 13.83
CA PRO A 135 -8.76 9.85 13.99
C PRO A 135 -8.97 10.59 12.68
N ALA A 136 -9.60 11.76 12.76
CA ALA A 136 -9.69 12.66 11.61
C ALA A 136 -8.35 13.38 11.42
N GLY A 137 -8.06 13.78 10.17
CA GLY A 137 -6.90 14.62 9.88
C GLY A 137 -5.55 13.93 9.98
N VAL A 138 -5.51 12.60 9.87
CA VAL A 138 -4.24 11.87 9.83
C VAL A 138 -3.49 12.24 8.54
N GLY A 139 -2.22 12.67 8.68
CA GLY A 139 -1.40 13.03 7.53
C GLY A 139 -0.93 11.80 6.74
N MET A 140 -0.70 11.99 5.44
CA MET A 140 -0.15 10.94 4.59
C MET A 140 1.24 10.53 5.11
N PRO A 141 1.49 9.23 5.30
CA PRO A 141 2.81 8.79 5.69
C PRO A 141 3.81 9.02 4.56
N ARG A 142 5.08 9.15 4.91
CA ARG A 142 6.18 9.24 3.95
C ARG A 142 7.22 8.19 4.31
N TRP A 143 7.58 7.37 3.35
CA TRP A 143 8.52 6.27 3.55
C TRP A 143 9.71 6.42 2.60
N GLY A 144 10.90 6.37 3.17
CA GLY A 144 12.14 6.48 2.41
C GLY A 144 13.04 5.28 2.62
N TRP A 145 14.28 5.40 2.17
CA TRP A 145 15.27 4.32 2.24
C TRP A 145 15.56 3.85 3.66
N SER A 146 15.42 4.73 4.64
CA SER A 146 15.65 4.40 6.05
C SER A 146 14.37 4.17 6.85
N GLY A 147 13.23 4.11 6.20
CA GLY A 147 11.95 3.84 6.85
C GLY A 147 11.02 5.03 6.89
N LEU A 148 10.12 5.05 7.89
CA LEU A 148 9.13 6.11 8.06
C LEU A 148 9.82 7.44 8.33
N GLN A 149 9.46 8.45 7.54
CA GLN A 149 10.02 9.80 7.68
C GLN A 149 9.16 10.62 8.64
N PRO A 150 9.78 11.55 9.39
CA PRO A 150 9.00 12.43 10.27
C PRO A 150 8.11 13.36 9.46
N PRO A 151 7.00 13.85 10.05
CA PRO A 151 6.14 14.84 9.41
C PRO A 151 6.91 16.12 9.12
N THR A 152 6.63 16.75 8.00
CA THR A 152 7.25 18.04 7.62
C THR A 152 6.36 19.20 8.06
#